data_a34a802a3d31b0b89dc1664f16f85ea1
#
_entry.id   a34a802a3d31b0b89dc1664f16f85ea1
#
_cell.length_a   1.000
_cell.length_b   1.000
_cell.length_c   1.000
_cell.angle_alpha   90.00
_cell.angle_beta   90.00
_cell.angle_gamma   90.00
#
_symmetry.space_group_name_H-M   'P 1'
#
loop_
_entity.id
_entity.type
_entity.pdbx_description
1 polymer ?
#
loop_
_entity_poly.entity_id
_entity_poly.type
_entity_poly.pdbx_seq_one_letter_code
_entity_poly.pdbx_strand_id
1 'polypeptide(L)'
;MVRDDEAVAQVQAAYADFQRGDIPSLLNRMTDDVVWTTPGEGTAIPNPGRLQGKAQVAKFFEGIGATLDFHDFNPNEFIAQGDVVVALGTWDATVRGTDVRIQDVFAMVFRLRDGKIAEFREYSDSRRYAEAMASLAKK
;
A
#
# COMPACT_ATOMS: atom_id res chain seq x y z
N MET A 1 3.42 6.14 -25.32
CA MET A 1 2.90 6.84 -24.13
C MET A 1 1.64 6.15 -23.63
N VAL A 2 1.60 5.82 -22.36
CA VAL A 2 0.42 5.18 -21.76
C VAL A 2 -0.69 6.23 -21.60
N ARG A 3 -1.91 5.86 -21.99
CA ARG A 3 -3.06 6.74 -21.82
C ARG A 3 -3.48 6.76 -20.34
N ASP A 4 -4.12 7.85 -19.89
CA ASP A 4 -4.54 7.99 -18.49
C ASP A 4 -5.44 6.85 -18.05
N ASP A 5 -6.40 6.42 -18.89
CA ASP A 5 -7.30 5.32 -18.57
C ASP A 5 -6.56 3.96 -18.51
N GLU A 6 -5.52 3.76 -19.31
CA GLU A 6 -4.68 2.57 -19.25
C GLU A 6 -3.85 2.55 -17.97
N ALA A 7 -3.31 3.71 -17.57
CA ALA A 7 -2.56 3.84 -16.34
C ALA A 7 -3.45 3.51 -15.12
N VAL A 8 -4.66 4.06 -15.09
CA VAL A 8 -5.62 3.75 -14.02
C VAL A 8 -5.94 2.26 -13.99
N ALA A 9 -6.15 1.63 -15.17
CA ALA A 9 -6.46 0.21 -15.24
C ALA A 9 -5.34 -0.65 -14.65
N GLN A 10 -4.07 -0.28 -14.87
CA GLN A 10 -2.94 -1.00 -14.28
C GLN A 10 -2.93 -0.90 -12.76
N VAL A 11 -3.21 0.27 -12.22
CA VAL A 11 -3.26 0.47 -10.77
C VAL A 11 -4.45 -0.27 -10.17
N GLN A 12 -5.61 -0.23 -10.82
CA GLN A 12 -6.79 -0.98 -10.37
C GLN A 12 -6.52 -2.48 -10.34
N ALA A 13 -5.82 -3.00 -11.35
CA ALA A 13 -5.45 -4.42 -11.40
C ALA A 13 -4.49 -4.79 -10.26
N ALA A 14 -3.57 -3.88 -9.91
CA ALA A 14 -2.67 -4.08 -8.78
C ALA A 14 -3.45 -4.17 -7.46
N TYR A 15 -4.41 -3.30 -7.24
CA TYR A 15 -5.26 -3.36 -6.05
C TYR A 15 -6.08 -4.66 -6.01
N ALA A 16 -6.57 -5.12 -7.16
CA ALA A 16 -7.31 -6.39 -7.22
C ALA A 16 -6.41 -7.56 -6.82
N ASP A 17 -5.15 -7.58 -7.27
CA ASP A 17 -4.18 -8.59 -6.86
C ASP A 17 -3.98 -8.57 -5.34
N PHE A 18 -3.81 -7.39 -4.77
CA PHE A 18 -3.64 -7.23 -3.32
C PHE A 18 -4.87 -7.73 -2.56
N GLN A 19 -6.07 -7.35 -3.01
CA GLN A 19 -7.32 -7.71 -2.33
C GLN A 19 -7.58 -9.20 -2.32
N ARG A 20 -7.14 -9.94 -3.34
CA ARG A 20 -7.28 -11.41 -3.34
C ARG A 20 -6.06 -12.14 -2.77
N GLY A 21 -5.09 -11.39 -2.24
CA GLY A 21 -3.91 -11.98 -1.61
C GLY A 21 -2.87 -12.53 -2.58
N ASP A 22 -2.95 -12.16 -3.86
CA ASP A 22 -2.03 -12.65 -4.88
C ASP A 22 -0.82 -11.72 -5.00
N ILE A 23 0.06 -11.79 -4.03
CA ILE A 23 1.26 -10.94 -3.98
C ILE A 23 2.22 -11.20 -5.14
N PRO A 24 2.46 -12.46 -5.57
CA PRO A 24 3.30 -12.69 -6.76
C PRO A 24 2.82 -11.93 -8.00
N SER A 25 1.50 -11.94 -8.28
CA SER A 25 0.96 -11.18 -9.41
C SER A 25 1.14 -9.69 -9.24
N LEU A 26 0.95 -9.18 -8.02
CA LEU A 26 1.18 -7.76 -7.70
C LEU A 26 2.63 -7.36 -7.97
N LEU A 27 3.60 -8.17 -7.53
CA LEU A 27 5.02 -7.90 -7.77
C LEU A 27 5.37 -7.93 -9.26
N ASN A 28 4.71 -8.78 -10.05
CA ASN A 28 4.92 -8.84 -11.50
C ASN A 28 4.46 -7.56 -12.22
N ARG A 29 3.63 -6.74 -11.58
CA ARG A 29 3.21 -5.45 -12.13
C ARG A 29 4.19 -4.33 -11.82
N MET A 30 5.27 -4.63 -11.12
CA MET A 30 6.30 -3.66 -10.72
C MET A 30 7.55 -3.82 -11.58
N THR A 31 8.30 -2.73 -11.73
CA THR A 31 9.64 -2.82 -12.32
C THR A 31 10.59 -3.48 -11.31
N ASP A 32 11.69 -4.03 -11.83
CA ASP A 32 12.68 -4.69 -10.97
C ASP A 32 13.32 -3.73 -9.97
N ASP A 33 13.42 -2.46 -10.33
CA ASP A 33 14.01 -1.40 -9.49
C ASP A 33 12.96 -0.56 -8.76
N VAL A 34 11.76 -1.07 -8.58
CA VAL A 34 10.65 -0.34 -7.96
C VAL A 34 11.06 0.31 -6.63
N VAL A 35 10.60 1.54 -6.41
CA VAL A 35 10.79 2.28 -5.16
C VAL A 35 9.44 2.37 -4.46
N TRP A 36 9.40 1.92 -3.22
CA TRP A 36 8.16 1.81 -2.44
C TRP A 36 8.32 2.57 -1.13
N THR A 37 7.59 3.65 -0.97
CA THR A 37 7.72 4.52 0.20
C THR A 37 6.42 4.56 0.99
N THR A 38 6.50 4.25 2.26
CA THR A 38 5.37 4.35 3.19
C THR A 38 5.74 5.26 4.34
N PRO A 39 4.75 5.95 4.95
CA PRO A 39 5.01 6.75 6.13
C PRO A 39 5.23 5.86 7.34
N GLY A 40 5.65 6.45 8.45
CA GLY A 40 5.67 5.74 9.71
C GLY A 40 7.03 5.49 10.29
N GLU A 41 8.05 6.23 9.86
CA GLU A 41 9.35 6.18 10.51
C GLU A 41 9.18 6.39 12.01
N GLY A 42 9.73 5.49 12.80
CA GLY A 42 9.57 5.52 14.25
C GLY A 42 8.22 4.95 14.74
N THR A 43 7.38 4.44 13.85
CA THR A 43 6.12 3.80 14.21
C THR A 43 6.27 2.28 14.22
N ALA A 44 5.18 1.57 14.50
CA ALA A 44 5.14 0.12 14.47
C ALA A 44 4.73 -0.45 13.10
N ILE A 45 4.67 0.38 12.07
CA ILE A 45 4.41 -0.11 10.70
C ILE A 45 5.58 -0.98 10.26
N PRO A 46 5.33 -2.22 9.81
CA PRO A 46 6.43 -3.09 9.35
C PRO A 46 7.17 -2.48 8.16
N ASN A 47 8.50 -2.43 8.27
CA ASN A 47 9.37 -1.94 7.20
C ASN A 47 8.93 -0.57 6.65
N PRO A 48 8.83 0.46 7.53
CA PRO A 48 8.44 1.79 7.06
C PRO A 48 9.58 2.46 6.30
N GLY A 49 9.23 3.55 5.59
CA GLY A 49 10.20 4.34 4.88
C GLY A 49 10.36 3.91 3.44
N ARG A 50 11.55 4.13 2.89
CA ARG A 50 11.84 3.90 1.48
C ARG A 50 12.45 2.51 1.26
N LEU A 51 11.74 1.68 0.51
CA LEU A 51 12.22 0.36 0.10
C LEU A 51 12.54 0.36 -1.39
N GLN A 52 13.50 -0.44 -1.82
CA GLN A 52 13.91 -0.52 -3.21
C GLN A 52 14.04 -1.99 -3.64
N GLY A 53 13.42 -2.29 -4.80
CA GLY A 53 13.46 -3.61 -5.39
C GLY A 53 12.35 -4.52 -4.91
N LYS A 54 12.00 -5.50 -5.74
CA LYS A 54 10.87 -6.41 -5.47
C LYS A 54 11.04 -7.23 -4.20
N ALA A 55 12.27 -7.62 -3.86
CA ALA A 55 12.53 -8.44 -2.67
C ALA A 55 12.16 -7.70 -1.39
N GLN A 56 12.52 -6.41 -1.28
CA GLN A 56 12.16 -5.59 -0.13
C GLN A 56 10.66 -5.33 -0.07
N VAL A 57 10.03 -5.08 -1.22
CA VAL A 57 8.58 -4.86 -1.29
C VAL A 57 7.83 -6.13 -0.90
N ALA A 58 8.31 -7.30 -1.31
CA ALA A 58 7.70 -8.58 -0.91
C ALA A 58 7.71 -8.74 0.61
N LYS A 59 8.81 -8.38 1.27
CA LYS A 59 8.91 -8.43 2.73
C LYS A 59 7.95 -7.45 3.40
N PHE A 60 7.73 -6.29 2.80
CA PHE A 60 6.75 -5.33 3.29
C PHE A 60 5.35 -5.95 3.33
N PHE A 61 4.93 -6.57 2.22
CA PHE A 61 3.61 -7.20 2.16
C PHE A 61 3.49 -8.39 3.10
N GLU A 62 4.55 -9.16 3.27
CA GLU A 62 4.59 -10.25 4.25
C GLU A 62 4.36 -9.71 5.67
N GLY A 63 5.04 -8.61 6.03
CA GLY A 63 4.87 -7.95 7.32
C GLY A 63 3.46 -7.41 7.53
N ILE A 64 2.88 -6.77 6.52
CA ILE A 64 1.51 -6.25 6.58
C ILE A 64 0.53 -7.41 6.77
N GLY A 65 0.67 -8.49 6.02
CA GLY A 65 -0.21 -9.65 6.12
C GLY A 65 -0.10 -10.37 7.46
N ALA A 66 1.08 -10.35 8.08
CA ALA A 66 1.28 -10.95 9.40
C ALA A 66 0.73 -10.07 10.53
N THR A 67 0.61 -8.77 10.31
CA THR A 67 0.22 -7.79 11.35
C THR A 67 -1.24 -7.41 11.30
N LEU A 68 -1.81 -7.27 10.09
CA LEU A 68 -3.15 -6.73 9.90
C LEU A 68 -4.07 -7.72 9.22
N ASP A 69 -5.30 -7.76 9.72
CA ASP A 69 -6.41 -8.49 9.09
C ASP A 69 -7.37 -7.44 8.52
N PHE A 70 -7.34 -7.27 7.20
CA PHE A 70 -8.15 -6.27 6.54
C PHE A 70 -9.61 -6.72 6.42
N HIS A 71 -10.53 -5.87 6.90
CA HIS A 71 -11.97 -6.06 6.73
C HIS A 71 -12.46 -5.37 5.48
N ASP A 72 -11.82 -4.24 5.13
CA ASP A 72 -12.14 -3.48 3.94
C ASP A 72 -10.89 -2.73 3.50
N PHE A 73 -10.66 -2.70 2.21
CA PHE A 73 -9.59 -1.91 1.60
C PHE A 73 -10.17 -1.36 0.30
N ASN A 74 -10.55 -0.10 0.31
CA ASN A 74 -11.40 0.47 -0.72
C ASN A 74 -10.78 1.70 -1.39
N PRO A 75 -9.98 1.50 -2.46
CA PRO A 75 -9.58 2.61 -3.32
C PRO A 75 -10.80 3.01 -4.17
N ASN A 76 -11.36 4.17 -3.92
CA ASN A 76 -12.64 4.55 -4.52
C ASN A 76 -12.57 5.71 -5.49
N GLU A 77 -11.40 6.35 -5.65
CA GLU A 77 -11.23 7.46 -6.56
C GLU A 77 -9.85 7.41 -7.18
N PHE A 78 -9.77 7.58 -8.51
CA PHE A 78 -8.52 7.52 -9.24
C PHE A 78 -8.37 8.78 -10.10
N ILE A 79 -7.21 9.43 -10.00
CA ILE A 79 -6.88 10.63 -10.75
C ILE A 79 -5.57 10.33 -11.47
N ALA A 80 -5.53 10.52 -12.78
CA ALA A 80 -4.33 10.22 -13.56
C ALA A 80 -3.95 11.39 -14.45
N GLN A 81 -2.65 11.59 -14.57
CA GLN A 81 -2.06 12.53 -15.52
C GLN A 81 -0.74 11.95 -16.02
N GLY A 82 -0.70 11.59 -17.31
CA GLY A 82 0.46 10.93 -17.89
C GLY A 82 0.72 9.60 -17.18
N ASP A 83 1.94 9.42 -16.69
CA ASP A 83 2.39 8.20 -16.03
C ASP A 83 2.13 8.20 -14.51
N VAL A 84 1.43 9.21 -14.01
CA VAL A 84 1.15 9.34 -12.57
C VAL A 84 -0.31 9.05 -12.30
N VAL A 85 -0.58 8.15 -11.35
CA VAL A 85 -1.92 7.83 -10.88
C VAL A 85 -1.98 8.08 -9.38
N VAL A 86 -3.01 8.82 -8.95
CA VAL A 86 -3.31 9.02 -7.53
C VAL A 86 -4.57 8.24 -7.20
N ALA A 87 -4.49 7.37 -6.20
CA ALA A 87 -5.64 6.63 -5.70
C ALA A 87 -6.01 7.15 -4.31
N LEU A 88 -7.27 7.49 -4.13
CA LEU A 88 -7.81 7.93 -2.84
C LEU A 88 -8.77 6.86 -2.32
N GLY A 89 -8.74 6.61 -1.03
CA GLY A 89 -9.61 5.60 -0.47
C GLY A 89 -9.54 5.49 1.04
N THR A 90 -10.10 4.38 1.53
CA THR A 90 -10.16 4.07 2.96
C THR A 90 -9.74 2.63 3.19
N TRP A 91 -9.30 2.35 4.41
CA TRP A 91 -9.06 0.97 4.82
C TRP A 91 -9.49 0.76 6.28
N ASP A 92 -9.74 -0.49 6.60
CA ASP A 92 -10.24 -0.93 7.88
C ASP A 92 -9.61 -2.29 8.17
N ALA A 93 -8.93 -2.40 9.29
CA ALA A 93 -8.24 -3.62 9.66
C ALA A 93 -8.23 -3.80 11.18
N THR A 94 -8.07 -5.05 11.60
CA THR A 94 -7.81 -5.40 12.99
C THR A 94 -6.35 -5.87 13.10
N VAL A 95 -5.67 -5.46 14.17
CA VAL A 95 -4.35 -5.99 14.45
C VAL A 95 -4.50 -7.45 14.85
N ARG A 96 -3.84 -8.36 14.13
CA ARG A 96 -4.01 -9.80 14.32
C ARG A 96 -3.74 -10.23 15.75
N GLY A 97 -4.60 -11.11 16.25
CA GLY A 97 -4.49 -11.63 17.62
C GLY A 97 -4.99 -10.68 18.69
N THR A 98 -5.61 -9.56 18.30
CA THR A 98 -6.15 -8.56 19.22
C THR A 98 -7.54 -8.12 18.75
N ASP A 99 -8.19 -7.28 19.55
CA ASP A 99 -9.44 -6.61 19.18
C ASP A 99 -9.22 -5.14 18.76
N VAL A 100 -7.98 -4.74 18.55
CA VAL A 100 -7.64 -3.35 18.16
C VAL A 100 -7.92 -3.15 16.69
N ARG A 101 -8.85 -2.22 16.40
CA ARG A 101 -9.28 -1.91 15.05
C ARG A 101 -8.76 -0.55 14.62
N ILE A 102 -8.32 -0.47 13.38
CA ILE A 102 -7.79 0.77 12.78
C ILE A 102 -8.62 1.07 11.54
N GLN A 103 -9.13 2.30 11.47
CA GLN A 103 -9.83 2.81 10.29
C GLN A 103 -9.11 4.08 9.85
N ASP A 104 -8.77 4.18 8.58
CA ASP A 104 -8.01 5.32 8.10
C ASP A 104 -8.35 5.63 6.64
N VAL A 105 -7.86 6.76 6.19
CA VAL A 105 -7.93 7.20 4.80
C VAL A 105 -6.53 7.20 4.22
N PHE A 106 -6.44 7.12 2.89
CA PHE A 106 -5.14 7.16 2.23
C PHE A 106 -5.19 7.94 0.92
N ALA A 107 -4.03 8.45 0.53
CA ALA A 107 -3.72 8.87 -0.82
C ALA A 107 -2.47 8.13 -1.22
N MET A 108 -2.53 7.39 -2.32
CA MET A 108 -1.40 6.62 -2.83
C MET A 108 -1.04 7.12 -4.21
N VAL A 109 0.24 7.41 -4.43
CA VAL A 109 0.75 7.93 -5.69
C VAL A 109 1.58 6.86 -6.37
N PHE A 110 1.22 6.54 -7.61
CA PHE A 110 1.92 5.55 -8.44
C PHE A 110 2.54 6.25 -9.64
N ARG A 111 3.80 5.95 -9.92
CA ARG A 111 4.44 6.35 -11.16
C ARG A 111 4.73 5.10 -11.98
N LEU A 112 4.27 5.12 -13.23
CA LEU A 112 4.43 3.96 -14.12
C LEU A 112 5.59 4.20 -15.10
N ARG A 113 6.22 3.11 -15.50
CA ARG A 113 7.22 3.08 -16.55
C ARG A 113 6.97 1.83 -17.39
N ASP A 114 6.72 2.05 -18.69
CA ASP A 114 6.40 0.96 -19.62
C ASP A 114 5.23 0.08 -19.13
N GLY A 115 4.21 0.72 -18.53
CA GLY A 115 3.01 0.04 -18.06
C GLY A 115 3.17 -0.67 -16.73
N LYS A 116 4.33 -0.56 -16.07
CA LYS A 116 4.59 -1.17 -14.76
C LYS A 116 4.80 -0.11 -13.71
N ILE A 117 4.50 -0.47 -12.46
CA ILE A 117 4.71 0.42 -11.31
C ILE A 117 6.21 0.53 -11.04
N ALA A 118 6.75 1.73 -11.23
CA ALA A 118 8.17 2.01 -10.96
C ALA A 118 8.36 2.69 -9.61
N GLU A 119 7.35 3.42 -9.13
CA GLU A 119 7.41 4.13 -7.85
C GLU A 119 6.03 4.16 -7.21
N PHE A 120 6.01 3.98 -5.92
CA PHE A 120 4.81 4.07 -5.08
C PHE A 120 5.12 4.91 -3.87
N ARG A 121 4.18 5.76 -3.48
CA ARG A 121 4.27 6.52 -2.23
C ARG A 121 2.90 6.61 -1.59
N GLU A 122 2.82 6.25 -0.32
CA GLU A 122 1.59 6.36 0.46
C GLU A 122 1.61 7.60 1.33
N TYR A 123 0.46 8.27 1.39
CA TYR A 123 0.19 9.36 2.33
C TYR A 123 -1.03 8.98 3.16
N SER A 124 -0.85 8.85 4.46
CA SER A 124 -1.91 8.47 5.38
C SER A 124 -1.62 9.05 6.76
N ASP A 125 -2.60 8.95 7.66
CA ASP A 125 -2.38 9.38 9.04
C ASP A 125 -1.74 8.24 9.84
N SER A 126 -0.42 8.10 9.70
CA SER A 126 0.33 7.04 10.38
C SER A 126 0.22 7.14 11.91
N ARG A 127 -0.20 8.29 12.45
CA ARG A 127 -0.41 8.44 13.89
C ARG A 127 -1.50 7.50 14.40
N ARG A 128 -2.58 7.31 13.65
CA ARG A 128 -3.65 6.37 14.03
C ARG A 128 -3.11 4.95 14.19
N TYR A 129 -2.27 4.54 13.26
CA TYR A 129 -1.63 3.23 13.33
C TYR A 129 -0.68 3.15 14.54
N ALA A 130 0.15 4.18 14.72
CA ALA A 130 1.11 4.22 15.82
C ALA A 130 0.41 4.21 17.18
N GLU A 131 -0.66 4.98 17.35
CA GLU A 131 -1.44 5.01 18.58
C GLU A 131 -2.08 3.66 18.88
N ALA A 132 -2.62 2.99 17.85
CA ALA A 132 -3.22 1.67 18.02
C ALA A 132 -2.18 0.65 18.48
N MET A 133 -1.00 0.64 17.85
CA MET A 133 0.07 -0.27 18.26
C MET A 133 0.61 0.06 19.64
N ALA A 134 0.71 1.34 20.00
CA ALA A 134 1.15 1.76 21.33
C ALA A 134 0.17 1.30 22.41
N SER A 135 -1.14 1.27 22.13
CA SER A 135 -2.15 0.80 23.09
C SER A 135 -1.94 -0.67 23.44
N LEU A 136 -1.41 -1.48 22.53
CA LEU A 136 -1.10 -2.89 22.77
C LEU A 136 0.11 -3.03 23.69
N ALA A 137 1.11 -2.16 23.55
CA ALA A 137 2.32 -2.21 24.37
C ALA A 137 2.06 -1.89 25.84
N LYS A 138 0.93 -1.25 26.17
CA LYS A 138 0.55 -0.88 27.54
C LYS A 138 -0.22 -1.97 28.26
N LYS A 139 -0.55 -3.04 27.58
CA LYS A 139 -1.30 -4.17 28.19
C LYS A 139 -0.35 -5.24 28.79
#